data_071c3c7f3c1cebe64c64e237e5ce3fbd
#
_entry.id   071c3c7f3c1cebe64c64e237e5ce3fbd
#
_cell.length_a   1.000
_cell.length_b   1.000
_cell.length_c   1.000
_cell.angle_alpha   90.00
_cell.angle_beta   90.00
_cell.angle_gamma   90.00
#
_symmetry.space_group_name_H-M   'P 1'
#
loop_
_entity.id
_entity.type
_entity.pdbx_description
1 polymer ?
#
loop_
_entity_poly.entity_id
_entity_poly.type
_entity_poly.pdbx_seq_one_letter_code
_entity_poly.pdbx_strand_id
1 'polypeptide(L)'
;MFTIIRIILLVIVSVCVVWIIKKSKCKFKKVFSNLTVALCIVLVSISSMFPVENLFLSYQSPEKVFNYVKSGQIYNIIDGRESSLVIYNTGNSTYSYYIIPKTSDGYKIPNYFTQKKISHKFNKQGAFEVYNVKGTQDYYVSCTVNLTDISEDILVFNSENEKIESKVINIKYTNFVFLWMPEFSDGCYLMINDEKIVLSA
;
A
#
# COMPACT_ATOMS: atom_id res chain seq x y z
N MET A 1 7.74 2.26 -14.34
CA MET A 1 9.21 2.32 -14.49
C MET A 1 9.93 1.28 -13.63
N PHE A 2 9.62 1.20 -12.35
CA PHE A 2 10.13 0.24 -11.35
C PHE A 2 10.15 -1.23 -11.82
N THR A 3 9.03 -1.79 -12.29
CA THR A 3 8.94 -3.17 -12.77
C THR A 3 9.79 -3.44 -14.02
N ILE A 4 9.87 -2.47 -14.92
CA ILE A 4 10.63 -2.59 -16.17
C ILE A 4 12.13 -2.71 -15.90
N ILE A 5 12.67 -1.89 -15.01
CA ILE A 5 14.10 -1.91 -14.64
C ILE A 5 14.47 -3.27 -14.04
N ARG A 6 13.62 -3.83 -13.18
CA ARG A 6 13.83 -5.16 -12.58
C ARG A 6 13.84 -6.26 -13.64
N ILE A 7 12.89 -6.24 -14.57
CA ILE A 7 12.82 -7.23 -15.66
C ILE A 7 14.07 -7.14 -16.52
N ILE A 8 14.50 -5.93 -16.91
CA ILE A 8 15.70 -5.73 -17.73
C ILE A 8 16.94 -6.27 -17.00
N LEU A 9 17.12 -5.95 -15.74
CA LEU A 9 18.27 -6.37 -14.95
C LEU A 9 18.33 -7.90 -14.81
N LEU A 10 17.18 -8.54 -14.62
CA LEU A 10 17.09 -10.00 -14.54
C LEU A 10 17.34 -10.69 -15.88
N VAL A 11 16.87 -10.11 -16.98
CA VAL A 11 17.18 -10.61 -18.31
C VAL A 11 18.69 -10.54 -18.56
N ILE A 12 19.34 -9.42 -18.23
CA ILE A 12 20.79 -9.25 -18.39
C ILE A 12 21.54 -10.31 -17.55
N VAL A 13 21.19 -10.46 -16.28
CA VAL A 13 21.83 -11.45 -15.39
C VAL A 13 21.63 -12.86 -15.95
N SER A 14 20.41 -13.23 -16.39
CA SER A 14 20.11 -14.54 -16.98
C SER A 14 20.96 -14.81 -18.23
N VAL A 15 21.07 -13.84 -19.13
CA VAL A 15 21.88 -13.96 -20.35
C VAL A 15 23.36 -14.13 -20.00
N CYS A 16 23.90 -13.37 -19.06
CA CYS A 16 25.28 -13.48 -18.61
C CYS A 16 25.58 -14.87 -18.02
N VAL A 17 24.70 -15.36 -17.15
CA VAL A 17 24.87 -16.68 -16.52
C VAL A 17 24.79 -17.82 -17.56
N VAL A 18 23.81 -17.78 -18.47
CA VAL A 18 23.69 -18.75 -19.56
C VAL A 18 24.92 -18.73 -20.45
N TRP A 19 25.46 -17.53 -20.76
CA TRP A 19 26.68 -17.38 -21.55
C TRP A 19 27.90 -18.00 -20.86
N ILE A 20 28.08 -17.77 -19.54
CA ILE A 20 29.15 -18.38 -18.74
C ILE A 20 29.02 -19.91 -18.73
N ILE A 21 27.82 -20.44 -18.54
CA ILE A 21 27.56 -21.89 -18.54
C ILE A 21 27.88 -22.50 -19.93
N LYS A 22 27.50 -21.83 -21.01
CA LYS A 22 27.81 -22.31 -22.37
C LYS A 22 29.32 -22.36 -22.63
N LYS A 23 30.07 -21.41 -22.08
CA LYS A 23 31.53 -21.34 -22.24
C LYS A 23 32.27 -22.35 -21.33
N SER A 24 31.64 -22.85 -20.28
CA SER A 24 32.22 -23.84 -19.36
C SER A 24 32.35 -25.24 -20.04
N LYS A 25 33.31 -26.06 -19.58
CA LYS A 25 33.50 -27.46 -20.06
C LYS A 25 32.58 -28.46 -19.39
N CYS A 26 31.48 -28.02 -18.75
CA CYS A 26 30.57 -28.87 -18.00
C CYS A 26 29.77 -29.82 -18.90
N LYS A 27 29.69 -31.13 -18.55
CA LYS A 27 28.93 -32.13 -19.30
C LYS A 27 27.42 -31.91 -19.29
N PHE A 28 26.89 -31.25 -18.25
CA PHE A 28 25.44 -31.07 -18.05
C PHE A 28 24.97 -29.63 -18.40
N LYS A 29 25.55 -29.00 -19.43
CA LYS A 29 25.24 -27.61 -19.80
C LYS A 29 23.74 -27.27 -19.96
N LYS A 30 22.98 -28.18 -20.61
CA LYS A 30 21.54 -27.97 -20.80
C LYS A 30 20.77 -27.94 -19.46
N VAL A 31 21.06 -28.87 -18.55
CA VAL A 31 20.41 -28.96 -17.25
C VAL A 31 20.72 -27.72 -16.41
N PHE A 32 22.00 -27.29 -16.35
CA PHE A 32 22.41 -26.08 -15.65
C PHE A 32 21.79 -24.82 -16.25
N SER A 33 21.69 -24.71 -17.57
CA SER A 33 21.05 -23.58 -18.24
C SER A 33 19.56 -23.48 -17.88
N ASN A 34 18.84 -24.60 -17.92
CA ASN A 34 17.41 -24.63 -17.57
C ASN A 34 17.18 -24.33 -16.08
N LEU A 35 18.01 -24.87 -15.20
CA LEU A 35 17.95 -24.60 -13.76
C LEU A 35 18.20 -23.12 -13.46
N THR A 36 19.15 -22.50 -14.14
CA THR A 36 19.43 -21.06 -13.99
C THR A 36 18.24 -20.21 -14.43
N VAL A 37 17.62 -20.52 -15.56
CA VAL A 37 16.42 -19.81 -16.02
C VAL A 37 15.29 -19.96 -15.02
N ALA A 38 15.03 -21.17 -14.52
CA ALA A 38 14.02 -21.39 -13.50
C ALA A 38 14.32 -20.61 -12.21
N LEU A 39 15.56 -20.60 -11.74
CA LEU A 39 15.99 -19.83 -10.57
C LEU A 39 15.79 -18.32 -10.78
N CYS A 40 16.12 -17.81 -11.97
CA CYS A 40 15.88 -16.41 -12.30
C CYS A 40 14.39 -16.04 -12.24
N ILE A 41 13.51 -16.89 -12.79
CA ILE A 41 12.05 -16.67 -12.72
C ILE A 41 11.58 -16.62 -11.26
N VAL A 42 12.06 -17.54 -10.41
CA VAL A 42 11.73 -17.54 -8.98
C VAL A 42 12.23 -16.27 -8.29
N LEU A 43 13.46 -15.83 -8.57
CA LEU A 43 14.01 -14.61 -7.99
C LEU A 43 13.25 -13.35 -8.44
N VAL A 44 12.78 -13.31 -9.71
CA VAL A 44 11.88 -12.23 -10.18
C VAL A 44 10.60 -12.19 -9.35
N SER A 45 9.96 -13.35 -9.21
CA SER A 45 8.70 -13.47 -8.47
C SER A 45 8.86 -13.04 -7.02
N ILE A 46 9.92 -13.48 -6.34
CA ILE A 46 10.23 -13.08 -4.96
C ILE A 46 10.52 -11.58 -4.88
N SER A 47 11.28 -11.02 -5.82
CA SER A 47 11.62 -9.59 -5.80
C SER A 47 10.40 -8.68 -6.06
N SER A 48 9.34 -9.18 -6.69
CA SER A 48 8.09 -8.45 -6.83
C SER A 48 7.28 -8.38 -5.53
N MET A 49 7.43 -9.41 -4.67
CA MET A 49 6.78 -9.45 -3.35
C MET A 49 7.59 -8.69 -2.29
N PHE A 50 8.92 -8.75 -2.37
CA PHE A 50 9.85 -8.11 -1.43
C PHE A 50 10.74 -7.13 -2.19
N PRO A 51 10.56 -5.81 -2.03
CA PRO A 51 11.39 -4.82 -2.67
C PRO A 51 12.84 -4.92 -2.18
N VAL A 52 13.71 -5.53 -3.00
CA VAL A 52 15.15 -5.68 -2.67
C VAL A 52 15.84 -4.33 -2.52
N GLU A 53 15.29 -3.30 -3.12
CA GLU A 53 15.73 -1.91 -3.01
C GLU A 53 15.73 -1.42 -1.56
N ASN A 54 14.81 -1.92 -0.74
CA ASN A 54 14.74 -1.57 0.68
C ASN A 54 15.98 -1.97 1.50
N LEU A 55 16.83 -2.87 0.96
CA LEU A 55 18.10 -3.23 1.59
C LEU A 55 19.15 -2.11 1.46
N PHE A 56 19.04 -1.27 0.43
CA PHE A 56 20.06 -0.28 0.09
C PHE A 56 19.50 1.15 0.04
N LEU A 57 18.18 1.30 -0.10
CA LEU A 57 17.54 2.60 -0.27
C LEU A 57 16.54 2.86 0.86
N SER A 58 16.59 4.09 1.34
CA SER A 58 15.53 4.72 2.13
C SER A 58 15.20 6.07 1.52
N TYR A 59 13.96 6.47 1.63
CA TYR A 59 13.47 7.69 1.03
C TYR A 59 13.17 8.71 2.12
N GLN A 60 13.41 9.98 1.83
CA GLN A 60 13.21 11.07 2.79
C GLN A 60 11.73 11.42 2.99
N SER A 61 10.86 11.06 2.04
CA SER A 61 9.44 11.36 2.12
C SER A 61 8.59 10.30 1.40
N PRO A 62 7.31 10.17 1.78
CA PRO A 62 6.40 9.22 1.14
C PRO A 62 6.14 9.55 -0.33
N GLU A 63 6.18 10.82 -0.74
CA GLU A 63 6.04 11.22 -2.15
C GLU A 63 7.16 10.64 -3.01
N LYS A 64 8.40 10.62 -2.49
CA LYS A 64 9.54 10.04 -3.22
C LYS A 64 9.38 8.55 -3.45
N VAL A 65 8.87 7.81 -2.45
CA VAL A 65 8.53 6.39 -2.61
C VAL A 65 7.43 6.22 -3.62
N PHE A 66 6.35 6.99 -3.49
CA PHE A 66 5.21 6.91 -4.39
C PHE A 66 5.63 7.15 -5.85
N ASN A 67 6.34 8.25 -6.12
CA ASN A 67 6.80 8.61 -7.46
C ASN A 67 7.79 7.60 -8.06
N TYR A 68 8.51 6.87 -7.22
CA TYR A 68 9.39 5.79 -7.66
C TYR A 68 8.61 4.54 -8.12
N VAL A 69 7.56 4.17 -7.39
CA VAL A 69 6.83 2.90 -7.58
C VAL A 69 5.59 3.07 -8.46
N LYS A 70 4.90 4.17 -8.30
CA LYS A 70 3.60 4.47 -8.94
C LYS A 70 3.73 5.70 -9.83
N SER A 71 2.70 5.90 -10.64
CA SER A 71 2.46 7.12 -11.39
C SER A 71 1.06 7.61 -11.05
N GLY A 72 0.88 8.92 -10.95
CA GLY A 72 -0.40 9.54 -10.64
C GLY A 72 -0.18 10.87 -9.94
N GLN A 73 -1.20 11.71 -9.93
CA GLN A 73 -1.15 12.96 -9.19
C GLN A 73 -1.53 12.71 -7.74
N ILE A 74 -0.61 13.01 -6.81
CA ILE A 74 -0.89 12.96 -5.38
C ILE A 74 -1.91 14.05 -5.06
N TYR A 75 -3.01 13.66 -4.41
CA TYR A 75 -4.03 14.56 -3.92
C TYR A 75 -3.70 15.04 -2.50
N ASN A 76 -3.40 14.09 -1.60
CA ASN A 76 -3.07 14.40 -0.21
C ASN A 76 -2.28 13.25 0.43
N ILE A 77 -1.71 13.49 1.61
CA ILE A 77 -0.99 12.51 2.40
C ILE A 77 -1.48 12.59 3.84
N ILE A 78 -1.80 11.45 4.41
CA ILE A 78 -2.13 11.32 5.83
C ILE A 78 -0.96 10.63 6.52
N ASP A 79 -0.23 11.38 7.36
CA ASP A 79 0.85 10.81 8.16
C ASP A 79 0.30 10.16 9.41
N GLY A 80 0.54 8.85 9.55
CA GLY A 80 0.41 8.09 10.77
C GLY A 80 1.65 8.22 11.66
N ARG A 81 1.80 7.31 12.63
CA ARG A 81 2.96 7.27 13.54
C ARG A 81 4.17 6.64 12.87
N GLU A 82 3.97 5.50 12.22
CA GLU A 82 5.02 4.65 11.63
C GLU A 82 4.78 4.35 10.14
N SER A 83 3.88 5.11 9.50
CA SER A 83 3.55 4.98 8.09
C SER A 83 2.84 6.22 7.56
N SER A 84 2.65 6.29 6.25
CA SER A 84 1.86 7.34 5.60
C SER A 84 0.94 6.76 4.55
N LEU A 85 -0.27 7.27 4.46
CA LEU A 85 -1.24 6.98 3.40
C LEU A 85 -1.15 8.06 2.33
N VAL A 86 -0.70 7.71 1.15
CA VAL A 86 -0.70 8.59 -0.02
C VAL A 86 -1.99 8.39 -0.79
N ILE A 87 -2.80 9.44 -0.89
CA ILE A 87 -4.04 9.47 -1.67
C ILE A 87 -3.71 10.08 -3.03
N TYR A 88 -4.07 9.42 -4.11
CA TYR A 88 -3.74 9.88 -5.46
C TYR A 88 -4.89 9.68 -6.43
N ASN A 89 -4.94 10.54 -7.44
CA ASN A 89 -5.92 10.45 -8.53
C ASN A 89 -5.43 9.43 -9.57
N THR A 90 -6.30 8.48 -9.92
CA THR A 90 -6.04 7.45 -10.96
C THR A 90 -6.59 7.85 -12.32
N GLY A 91 -7.25 8.99 -12.43
CA GLY A 91 -7.98 9.46 -13.59
C GLY A 91 -9.51 9.41 -13.40
N ASN A 92 -10.25 10.16 -14.22
CA ASN A 92 -11.72 10.21 -14.22
C ASN A 92 -12.35 10.44 -12.84
N SER A 93 -11.78 11.32 -12.03
CA SER A 93 -12.24 11.61 -10.65
C SER A 93 -12.26 10.37 -9.74
N THR A 94 -11.47 9.35 -10.06
CA THR A 94 -11.31 8.16 -9.23
C THR A 94 -10.06 8.30 -8.38
N TYR A 95 -10.18 7.99 -7.10
CA TYR A 95 -9.08 8.09 -6.14
C TYR A 95 -8.70 6.70 -5.63
N SER A 96 -7.42 6.55 -5.39
CA SER A 96 -6.85 5.35 -4.80
C SER A 96 -5.84 5.76 -3.73
N TYR A 97 -5.34 4.79 -3.00
CA TYR A 97 -4.37 5.05 -1.94
C TYR A 97 -3.19 4.09 -2.00
N TYR A 98 -2.11 4.47 -1.33
CA TYR A 98 -0.90 3.68 -1.22
C TYR A 98 -0.27 3.88 0.15
N ILE A 99 -0.20 2.82 0.95
CA ILE A 99 0.35 2.88 2.31
C ILE A 99 1.85 2.63 2.25
N ILE A 100 2.62 3.55 2.82
CA ILE A 100 4.08 3.55 2.79
C ILE A 100 4.60 3.46 4.22
N PRO A 101 5.32 2.39 4.59
CA PRO A 101 5.88 2.23 5.92
C PRO A 101 7.06 3.19 6.13
N LYS A 102 7.17 3.68 7.36
CA LYS A 102 8.26 4.51 7.84
C LYS A 102 9.11 3.71 8.82
N THR A 103 10.42 3.85 8.74
CA THR A 103 11.41 3.24 9.63
C THR A 103 12.30 4.34 10.23
N SER A 104 13.21 3.99 11.13
CA SER A 104 14.21 4.92 11.66
C SER A 104 15.02 5.62 10.58
N ASP A 105 15.27 4.94 9.46
CA ASP A 105 16.12 5.42 8.37
C ASP A 105 15.33 6.17 7.27
N GLY A 106 13.99 6.30 7.42
CA GLY A 106 13.11 6.95 6.46
C GLY A 106 12.02 6.03 5.92
N TYR A 107 11.48 6.38 4.77
CA TYR A 107 10.38 5.65 4.16
C TYR A 107 10.89 4.51 3.27
N LYS A 108 10.17 3.39 3.27
CA LYS A 108 10.50 2.18 2.50
C LYS A 108 9.38 1.85 1.51
N ILE A 109 9.75 1.17 0.44
CA ILE A 109 8.77 0.65 -0.52
C ILE A 109 7.95 -0.43 0.18
N PRO A 110 6.60 -0.35 0.20
CA PRO A 110 5.77 -1.37 0.81
C PRO A 110 5.92 -2.71 0.06
N ASN A 111 5.92 -3.79 0.80
CA ASN A 111 5.87 -5.14 0.27
C ASN A 111 4.44 -5.70 0.36
N TYR A 112 4.22 -6.88 -0.19
CA TYR A 112 2.90 -7.54 -0.17
C TYR A 112 2.32 -7.72 1.24
N PHE A 113 3.18 -7.83 2.25
CA PHE A 113 2.78 -8.06 3.65
C PHE A 113 2.77 -6.79 4.50
N THR A 114 3.04 -5.62 3.93
CA THR A 114 3.09 -4.35 4.67
C THR A 114 1.74 -4.01 5.30
N GLN A 115 0.66 -4.30 4.60
CA GLN A 115 -0.70 -4.02 5.07
C GLN A 115 -1.53 -5.29 5.20
N LYS A 116 -2.41 -5.32 6.19
CA LYS A 116 -3.40 -6.37 6.39
C LYS A 116 -4.78 -5.71 6.39
N LYS A 117 -5.68 -6.17 5.51
CA LYS A 117 -7.09 -5.80 5.59
C LYS A 117 -7.69 -6.48 6.81
N ILE A 118 -8.22 -5.69 7.74
CA ILE A 118 -8.81 -6.17 8.99
C ILE A 118 -10.32 -6.28 8.87
N SER A 119 -10.96 -5.28 8.25
CA SER A 119 -12.39 -5.23 8.07
C SER A 119 -12.73 -4.79 6.65
N HIS A 120 -13.80 -5.35 6.14
CA HIS A 120 -14.42 -4.94 4.89
C HIS A 120 -15.93 -5.05 5.06
N LYS A 121 -16.63 -3.95 4.88
CA LYS A 121 -18.07 -3.89 5.01
C LYS A 121 -18.68 -3.20 3.80
N PHE A 122 -19.72 -3.78 3.29
CA PHE A 122 -20.55 -3.20 2.25
C PHE A 122 -22.01 -3.20 2.72
N ASN A 123 -22.61 -2.02 2.78
CA ASN A 123 -24.00 -1.86 3.18
C ASN A 123 -24.66 -0.70 2.41
N LYS A 124 -25.89 -0.34 2.76
CA LYS A 124 -26.61 0.77 2.12
C LYS A 124 -25.91 2.13 2.27
N GLN A 125 -25.10 2.31 3.30
CA GLN A 125 -24.37 3.55 3.59
C GLN A 125 -23.09 3.67 2.78
N GLY A 126 -22.56 2.55 2.22
CA GLY A 126 -21.36 2.58 1.40
C GLY A 126 -20.48 1.35 1.54
N ALA A 127 -19.24 1.49 1.06
CA ALA A 127 -18.19 0.49 1.18
C ALA A 127 -17.08 1.02 2.11
N PHE A 128 -16.68 0.20 3.07
CA PHE A 128 -15.69 0.56 4.11
C PHE A 128 -14.63 -0.52 4.20
N GLU A 129 -13.38 -0.12 4.16
CA GLU A 129 -12.24 -1.01 4.29
C GLU A 129 -11.28 -0.47 5.35
N VAL A 130 -10.90 -1.32 6.29
CA VAL A 130 -9.93 -0.99 7.34
C VAL A 130 -8.66 -1.80 7.13
N TYR A 131 -7.54 -1.12 7.14
CA TYR A 131 -6.22 -1.69 6.98
C TYR A 131 -5.35 -1.39 8.20
N ASN A 132 -4.64 -2.39 8.67
CA ASN A 132 -3.55 -2.21 9.63
C ASN A 132 -2.21 -2.32 8.90
N VAL A 133 -1.27 -1.48 9.26
CA VAL A 133 0.12 -1.62 8.83
C VAL A 133 0.80 -2.59 9.77
N LYS A 134 1.26 -3.71 9.24
CA LYS A 134 1.79 -4.82 10.04
C LYS A 134 2.95 -4.38 10.92
N GLY A 135 2.83 -4.69 12.22
CA GLY A 135 3.84 -4.37 13.23
C GLY A 135 3.74 -2.94 13.78
N THR A 136 2.68 -2.21 13.43
CA THR A 136 2.44 -0.84 13.90
C THR A 136 1.06 -0.69 14.51
N GLN A 137 0.81 0.46 15.13
CA GLN A 137 -0.51 0.90 15.60
C GLN A 137 -1.18 1.86 14.60
N ASP A 138 -0.78 1.84 13.34
CA ASP A 138 -1.41 2.65 12.32
C ASP A 138 -2.54 1.88 11.63
N TYR A 139 -3.73 2.44 11.71
CA TYR A 139 -4.93 1.95 11.04
C TYR A 139 -5.41 2.99 10.04
N TYR A 140 -5.69 2.55 8.83
CA TYR A 140 -6.21 3.40 7.77
C TYR A 140 -7.57 2.89 7.32
N VAL A 141 -8.50 3.81 7.14
CA VAL A 141 -9.84 3.49 6.62
C VAL A 141 -10.02 4.18 5.27
N SER A 142 -10.47 3.41 4.31
CA SER A 142 -10.95 3.90 3.03
C SER A 142 -12.46 3.70 2.97
N CYS A 143 -13.19 4.79 2.80
CA CYS A 143 -14.65 4.78 2.72
C CYS A 143 -15.11 5.32 1.38
N THR A 144 -16.10 4.65 0.77
CA THR A 144 -16.92 5.23 -0.27
C THR A 144 -18.34 5.33 0.30
N VAL A 145 -18.81 6.55 0.56
CA VAL A 145 -20.05 6.81 1.29
C VAL A 145 -21.15 7.18 0.31
N ASN A 146 -22.36 6.63 0.49
CA ASN A 146 -23.53 6.92 -0.35
C ASN A 146 -24.33 8.13 0.20
N LEU A 147 -23.62 9.23 0.54
CA LEU A 147 -24.22 10.48 1.00
C LEU A 147 -24.02 11.56 -0.06
N THR A 148 -25.03 12.39 -0.25
CA THR A 148 -25.00 13.48 -1.25
C THR A 148 -24.14 14.65 -0.86
N ASP A 149 -24.04 14.94 0.44
CA ASP A 149 -23.22 16.03 0.98
C ASP A 149 -22.54 15.53 2.25
N ILE A 150 -21.22 15.26 2.16
CA ILE A 150 -20.46 14.85 3.32
C ILE A 150 -19.99 16.11 4.05
N SER A 151 -20.42 16.29 5.32
CA SER A 151 -19.91 17.36 6.17
C SER A 151 -18.40 17.26 6.34
N GLU A 152 -17.76 18.40 6.62
CA GLU A 152 -16.32 18.42 6.90
C GLU A 152 -16.00 17.78 8.28
N ASP A 153 -17.00 17.71 9.17
CA ASP A 153 -16.85 17.17 10.52
C ASP A 153 -17.15 15.67 10.57
N ILE A 154 -16.16 14.88 10.19
CA ILE A 154 -16.20 13.43 10.35
C ILE A 154 -15.51 13.08 11.66
N LEU A 155 -16.26 12.46 12.59
CA LEU A 155 -15.74 12.07 13.90
C LEU A 155 -15.60 10.55 13.97
N VAL A 156 -14.58 10.09 14.67
CA VAL A 156 -14.30 8.67 14.89
C VAL A 156 -14.49 8.34 16.37
N PHE A 157 -15.18 7.26 16.65
CA PHE A 157 -15.46 6.80 18.00
C PHE A 157 -15.08 5.33 18.17
N ASN A 158 -14.67 4.97 19.39
CA ASN A 158 -14.50 3.58 19.79
C ASN A 158 -15.86 2.94 20.19
N SER A 159 -15.83 1.68 20.58
CA SER A 159 -17.03 0.94 21.05
C SER A 159 -17.66 1.53 22.32
N GLU A 160 -16.90 2.28 23.11
CA GLU A 160 -17.33 2.91 24.37
C GLU A 160 -17.89 4.32 24.14
N ASN A 161 -18.06 4.75 22.91
CA ASN A 161 -18.47 6.09 22.49
C ASN A 161 -17.47 7.20 22.86
N GLU A 162 -16.21 6.86 23.06
CA GLU A 162 -15.16 7.84 23.25
C GLU A 162 -14.60 8.26 21.88
N LYS A 163 -14.36 9.57 21.72
CA LYS A 163 -13.78 10.12 20.49
C LYS A 163 -12.32 9.71 20.37
N ILE A 164 -11.98 9.08 19.25
CA ILE A 164 -10.61 8.69 18.90
C ILE A 164 -9.93 9.84 18.15
N GLU A 165 -8.66 10.08 18.47
CA GLU A 165 -7.79 10.92 17.65
C GLU A 165 -7.78 10.38 16.20
N SER A 166 -8.03 11.23 15.23
CA SER A 166 -8.05 10.81 13.83
C SER A 166 -7.65 11.94 12.91
N LYS A 167 -7.05 11.59 11.78
CA LYS A 167 -6.78 12.52 10.68
C LYS A 167 -7.66 12.11 9.51
N VAL A 168 -8.55 12.99 9.09
CA VAL A 168 -9.56 12.70 8.07
C VAL A 168 -9.33 13.59 6.85
N ILE A 169 -9.42 12.99 5.68
CA ILE A 169 -9.45 13.68 4.38
C ILE A 169 -10.74 13.28 3.68
N ASN A 170 -11.62 14.25 3.56
CA ASN A 170 -12.79 14.18 2.70
C ASN A 170 -12.44 14.78 1.33
N ILE A 171 -12.64 14.04 0.26
CA ILE A 171 -12.39 14.54 -1.08
C ILE A 171 -13.65 15.25 -1.57
N LYS A 172 -13.62 16.59 -1.57
CA LYS A 172 -14.76 17.44 -1.97
C LYS A 172 -15.35 17.01 -3.32
N TYR A 173 -16.67 17.05 -3.39
CA TYR A 173 -17.46 16.66 -4.56
C TYR A 173 -17.33 15.17 -4.98
N THR A 174 -16.84 14.34 -4.06
CA THR A 174 -16.80 12.90 -4.24
C THR A 174 -17.35 12.21 -3.00
N ASN A 175 -17.55 10.89 -3.12
CA ASN A 175 -17.99 10.08 -1.99
C ASN A 175 -16.82 9.39 -1.27
N PHE A 176 -15.59 9.84 -1.51
CA PHE A 176 -14.39 9.23 -0.94
C PHE A 176 -13.96 9.93 0.34
N VAL A 177 -13.81 9.16 1.40
CA VAL A 177 -13.24 9.57 2.69
C VAL A 177 -12.10 8.65 3.03
N PHE A 178 -10.98 9.23 3.41
CA PHE A 178 -9.81 8.51 3.92
C PHE A 178 -9.47 9.03 5.30
N LEU A 179 -9.13 8.11 6.20
CA LEU A 179 -8.71 8.51 7.54
C LEU A 179 -7.63 7.61 8.12
N TRP A 180 -6.91 8.15 9.08
CA TRP A 180 -5.99 7.45 9.96
C TRP A 180 -6.50 7.51 11.40
N MET A 181 -6.27 6.42 12.15
CA MET A 181 -6.50 6.34 13.59
C MET A 181 -5.43 5.47 14.25
N PRO A 182 -5.05 5.75 15.52
CA PRO A 182 -4.00 5.04 16.22
C PRO A 182 -4.44 3.68 16.78
N GLU A 183 -5.74 3.42 16.80
CA GLU A 183 -6.32 2.19 17.33
C GLU A 183 -7.60 1.81 16.58
N PHE A 184 -7.87 0.53 16.55
CA PHE A 184 -9.10 -0.03 15.98
C PHE A 184 -9.54 -1.24 16.78
N SER A 185 -10.80 -1.25 17.18
CA SER A 185 -11.46 -2.37 17.85
C SER A 185 -12.83 -2.63 17.24
N ASP A 186 -13.39 -3.79 17.55
CA ASP A 186 -14.77 -4.08 17.16
C ASP A 186 -15.72 -3.07 17.78
N GLY A 187 -16.67 -2.59 16.98
CA GLY A 187 -17.60 -1.55 17.40
C GLY A 187 -17.15 -0.11 17.14
N CYS A 188 -15.91 0.11 16.66
CA CYS A 188 -15.50 1.44 16.18
C CYS A 188 -16.44 1.91 15.06
N TYR A 189 -16.77 3.20 15.07
CA TYR A 189 -17.68 3.79 14.11
C TYR A 189 -17.30 5.23 13.72
N LEU A 190 -17.77 5.64 12.55
CA LEU A 190 -17.74 7.02 12.10
C LEU A 190 -19.08 7.69 12.35
N MET A 191 -19.05 8.97 12.68
CA MET A 191 -20.20 9.86 12.60
C MET A 191 -20.01 10.79 11.42
N ILE A 192 -20.88 10.71 10.43
CA ILE A 192 -20.90 11.55 9.23
C ILE A 192 -22.31 12.09 9.08
N ASN A 193 -22.50 13.41 9.08
CA ASN A 193 -23.82 14.06 9.01
C ASN A 193 -24.82 13.49 10.03
N ASP A 194 -24.39 13.28 11.28
CA ASP A 194 -25.19 12.65 12.36
C ASP A 194 -25.57 11.17 12.11
N GLU A 195 -25.12 10.57 11.03
CA GLU A 195 -25.28 9.14 10.78
C GLU A 195 -24.13 8.32 11.37
N LYS A 196 -24.50 7.28 12.12
CA LYS A 196 -23.56 6.31 12.69
C LYS A 196 -23.22 5.22 11.67
N ILE A 197 -21.94 5.11 11.32
CA ILE A 197 -21.42 4.12 10.37
C ILE A 197 -20.43 3.21 11.09
N VAL A 198 -20.81 1.98 11.39
CA VAL A 198 -19.98 1.00 12.08
C VAL A 198 -18.94 0.42 11.12
N LEU A 199 -17.65 0.46 11.51
CA LEU A 199 -16.50 0.03 10.69
C LEU A 199 -16.20 -1.47 10.78
N SER A 200 -16.58 -2.12 11.87
CA SER A 200 -16.39 -3.57 12.04
C SER A 200 -17.50 -4.38 11.38
N ALA A 201 -17.16 -5.62 11.04
CA ALA A 201 -18.12 -6.58 10.47
C ALA A 201 -19.15 -7.04 11.50
#